data_62b470853024bcde13c2190336d8956e
#
_entry.id   62b470853024bcde13c2190336d8956e
#
_cell.length_a   1.000
_cell.length_b   1.000
_cell.length_c   1.000
_cell.angle_alpha   90.00
_cell.angle_beta   90.00
_cell.angle_gamma   90.00
#
_symmetry.space_group_name_H-M   'P 1'
#
loop_
_entity.id
_entity.type
_entity.pdbx_description
1 polymer ?
#
loop_
_entity_poly.entity_id
_entity_poly.type
_entity_poly.pdbx_seq_one_letter_code
_entity_poly.pdbx_strand_id
1 'polypeptide(L)'
;GFAPKSESASRLTQLVARQDCDVDEIVKVINKDPALRDRLLRVVNPDAENAAEYSIETVEEALMRNGVGCAMVLAMGTPLALALVKTAQTMLSIKIEQIDRSLAEPLESEHLLGTIGFSGQVVGGVYLRTNLASAGIIAAEILGQNPDEMKDVNEIRDVIGELLNIMTGNFKSNLCDAGLECRLQPPDVQVTTDANMIVERGCG
;
A
#
# COMPACT_ATOMS: atom_id res chain seq x y z
N GLY A 1 -5.34 -10.04 17.69
CA GLY A 1 -6.68 -9.87 17.11
C GLY A 1 -6.68 -8.64 16.23
N PHE A 2 -7.01 -8.82 14.96
CA PHE A 2 -7.13 -7.70 14.03
C PHE A 2 -8.32 -6.84 14.44
N ALA A 3 -8.11 -5.52 14.48
CA ALA A 3 -9.22 -4.61 14.69
C ALA A 3 -10.25 -4.81 13.55
N PRO A 4 -11.55 -4.91 13.86
CA PRO A 4 -12.57 -4.98 12.81
C PRO A 4 -12.45 -3.74 11.93
N LYS A 5 -12.79 -3.91 10.64
CA LYS A 5 -12.92 -2.79 9.69
C LYS A 5 -13.71 -1.69 10.38
N SER A 6 -13.18 -0.46 10.50
CA SER A 6 -13.95 0.61 11.13
C SER A 6 -15.25 0.78 10.34
N GLU A 7 -16.34 1.11 11.02
CA GLU A 7 -17.64 1.37 10.39
C GLU A 7 -17.48 2.46 9.31
N SER A 8 -16.65 3.46 9.59
CA SER A 8 -16.29 4.53 8.66
C SER A 8 -15.60 4.03 7.40
N ALA A 9 -14.64 3.09 7.51
CA ALA A 9 -13.96 2.49 6.38
C ALA A 9 -14.92 1.69 5.49
N SER A 10 -15.84 0.91 6.11
CA SER A 10 -16.85 0.16 5.39
C SER A 10 -17.83 1.09 4.65
N ARG A 11 -18.25 2.17 5.30
CA ARG A 11 -19.15 3.17 4.73
C ARG A 11 -18.48 3.95 3.59
N LEU A 12 -17.21 4.33 3.72
CA LEU A 12 -16.44 4.95 2.64
C LEU A 12 -16.37 4.06 1.40
N THR A 13 -16.05 2.79 1.58
CA THR A 13 -15.99 1.83 0.48
C THR A 13 -17.33 1.75 -0.27
N GLN A 14 -18.45 1.71 0.45
CA GLN A 14 -19.79 1.70 -0.14
C GLN A 14 -20.12 2.99 -0.88
N LEU A 15 -19.76 4.16 -0.32
CA LEU A 15 -20.01 5.46 -0.94
C LEU A 15 -19.25 5.61 -2.26
N VAL A 16 -17.96 5.24 -2.26
CA VAL A 16 -17.11 5.38 -3.46
C VAL A 16 -17.48 4.38 -4.56
N ALA A 17 -18.06 3.23 -4.21
CA ALA A 17 -18.58 2.26 -5.18
C ALA A 17 -19.80 2.76 -5.95
N ARG A 18 -20.48 3.82 -5.46
CA ARG A 18 -21.66 4.40 -6.13
C ARG A 18 -21.22 5.34 -7.26
N GLN A 19 -21.87 5.24 -8.42
CA GLN A 19 -21.60 6.12 -9.57
C GLN A 19 -21.98 7.60 -9.32
N ASP A 20 -22.86 7.84 -8.36
CA ASP A 20 -23.38 9.16 -7.97
C ASP A 20 -22.80 9.63 -6.62
N CYS A 21 -21.55 9.28 -6.35
CA CYS A 21 -20.90 9.56 -5.07
C CYS A 21 -20.79 11.08 -4.84
N ASP A 22 -21.44 11.56 -3.78
CA ASP A 22 -21.30 12.93 -3.33
C ASP A 22 -20.05 13.09 -2.46
N VAL A 23 -19.14 13.98 -2.87
CA VAL A 23 -17.91 14.29 -2.13
C VAL A 23 -18.21 14.77 -0.72
N ASP A 24 -19.29 15.51 -0.52
CA ASP A 24 -19.72 16.00 0.81
C ASP A 24 -20.09 14.85 1.76
N GLU A 25 -20.64 13.74 1.24
CA GLU A 25 -20.90 12.55 2.06
C GLU A 25 -19.59 11.87 2.50
N ILE A 26 -18.59 11.80 1.62
CA ILE A 26 -17.26 11.28 1.93
C ILE A 26 -16.60 12.13 3.02
N VAL A 27 -16.60 13.43 2.84
CA VAL A 27 -16.06 14.40 3.81
C VAL A 27 -16.69 14.19 5.19
N LYS A 28 -18.02 14.08 5.26
CA LYS A 28 -18.74 13.85 6.53
C LYS A 28 -18.34 12.53 7.20
N VAL A 29 -18.12 11.48 6.43
CA VAL A 29 -17.68 10.17 6.99
C VAL A 29 -16.26 10.26 7.53
N ILE A 30 -15.34 10.87 6.81
CA ILE A 30 -13.95 11.03 7.23
C ILE A 30 -13.85 11.92 8.48
N ASN A 31 -14.56 13.06 8.49
CA ASN A 31 -14.53 13.99 9.62
C ASN A 31 -15.13 13.41 10.91
N LYS A 32 -16.02 12.41 10.82
CA LYS A 32 -16.56 11.70 11.99
C LYS A 32 -15.59 10.68 12.60
N ASP A 33 -14.54 10.30 11.89
CA ASP A 33 -13.53 9.36 12.34
C ASP A 33 -12.17 10.05 12.44
N PRO A 34 -11.76 10.53 13.63
CA PRO A 34 -10.51 11.24 13.81
C PRO A 34 -9.28 10.45 13.35
N ALA A 35 -9.28 9.13 13.56
CA ALA A 35 -8.16 8.27 13.15
C ALA A 35 -8.03 8.21 11.62
N LEU A 36 -9.16 8.16 10.93
CA LEU A 36 -9.21 8.14 9.47
C LEU A 36 -8.81 9.52 8.90
N ARG A 37 -9.32 10.60 9.49
CA ARG A 37 -8.98 11.98 9.13
C ARG A 37 -7.48 12.24 9.28
N ASP A 38 -6.91 11.90 10.45
CA ASP A 38 -5.50 12.14 10.74
C ASP A 38 -4.59 11.29 9.82
N ARG A 39 -5.04 10.08 9.44
CA ARG A 39 -4.34 9.25 8.47
C ARG A 39 -4.37 9.88 7.07
N LEU A 40 -5.53 10.44 6.64
CA LEU A 40 -5.65 11.13 5.36
C LEU A 40 -4.69 12.32 5.30
N LEU A 41 -4.76 13.21 6.29
CA LEU A 41 -3.93 14.40 6.32
C LEU A 41 -2.43 14.08 6.37
N ARG A 42 -2.05 12.97 7.01
CA ARG A 42 -0.67 12.50 7.04
C ARG A 42 -0.19 11.95 5.69
N VAL A 43 -1.05 11.27 4.95
CA VAL A 43 -0.72 10.73 3.61
C VAL A 43 -0.56 11.85 2.58
N VAL A 44 -1.39 12.88 2.64
CA VAL A 44 -1.33 13.99 1.68
C VAL A 44 -0.25 15.04 2.02
N ASN A 45 0.32 14.99 3.23
CA ASN A 45 1.42 15.82 3.68
C ASN A 45 2.65 14.96 4.08
N PRO A 46 3.32 14.30 3.13
CA PRO A 46 4.41 13.36 3.45
C PRO A 46 5.63 14.05 4.09
N ASP A 47 5.86 15.35 3.81
CA ASP A 47 7.02 16.12 4.25
C ASP A 47 6.64 17.20 5.27
N ALA A 48 5.90 16.84 6.31
CA ALA A 48 5.40 17.77 7.33
C ALA A 48 6.51 18.63 8.00
N GLU A 49 7.78 18.22 7.93
CA GLU A 49 8.92 18.98 8.47
C GLU A 49 9.30 20.20 7.60
N ASN A 50 8.93 20.23 6.30
CA ASN A 50 9.23 21.32 5.38
C ASN A 50 7.98 22.11 4.91
N ALA A 51 6.81 21.81 5.45
CA ALA A 51 5.52 22.18 4.87
C ALA A 51 4.87 23.44 5.45
N ALA A 52 5.65 24.41 5.93
CA ALA A 52 5.06 25.65 6.49
C ALA A 52 4.29 26.50 5.45
N GLU A 53 4.42 26.25 4.16
CA GLU A 53 3.85 27.10 3.11
C GLU A 53 2.72 26.43 2.28
N TYR A 54 2.57 25.08 2.35
CA TYR A 54 1.60 24.32 1.51
C TYR A 54 0.95 23.11 2.22
N SER A 55 0.78 23.15 3.55
CA SER A 55 0.13 22.04 4.24
C SER A 55 -1.38 21.98 3.95
N ILE A 56 -1.87 20.80 3.59
CA ILE A 56 -3.29 20.51 3.46
C ILE A 56 -3.86 20.29 4.87
N GLU A 57 -4.78 21.15 5.31
CA GLU A 57 -5.31 21.11 6.68
C GLU A 57 -6.71 20.49 6.76
N THR A 58 -7.44 20.46 5.65
CA THR A 58 -8.83 20.00 5.63
C THR A 58 -9.02 18.77 4.77
N VAL A 59 -10.03 17.95 5.11
CA VAL A 59 -10.42 16.77 4.34
C VAL A 59 -10.90 17.19 2.95
N GLU A 60 -11.64 18.28 2.87
CA GLU A 60 -12.15 18.84 1.61
C GLU A 60 -11.00 19.17 0.66
N GLU A 61 -9.99 19.87 1.13
CA GLU A 61 -8.82 20.23 0.35
C GLU A 61 -8.02 18.99 -0.07
N ALA A 62 -7.86 18.01 0.84
CA ALA A 62 -7.21 16.75 0.54
C ALA A 62 -7.89 15.99 -0.60
N LEU A 63 -9.22 15.94 -0.60
CA LEU A 63 -10.00 15.29 -1.64
C LEU A 63 -10.01 16.07 -2.95
N MET A 64 -10.05 17.41 -2.89
CA MET A 64 -9.97 18.26 -4.10
C MET A 64 -8.62 18.11 -4.82
N ARG A 65 -7.51 18.05 -4.08
CA ARG A 65 -6.17 17.94 -4.67
C ARG A 65 -5.80 16.53 -5.10
N ASN A 66 -6.21 15.51 -4.32
CA ASN A 66 -5.76 14.12 -4.52
C ASN A 66 -6.87 13.20 -5.04
N GLY A 67 -8.08 13.72 -5.19
CA GLY A 67 -9.24 12.96 -5.64
C GLY A 67 -9.80 11.98 -4.60
N VAL A 68 -10.98 11.45 -4.90
CA VAL A 68 -11.71 10.49 -4.05
C VAL A 68 -10.93 9.17 -3.90
N GLY A 69 -10.08 8.84 -4.85
CA GLY A 69 -9.19 7.68 -4.79
C GLY A 69 -8.28 7.67 -3.55
N CYS A 70 -7.87 8.84 -3.06
CA CYS A 70 -7.09 8.95 -1.82
C CYS A 70 -7.88 8.47 -0.60
N ALA A 71 -9.15 8.85 -0.46
CA ALA A 71 -10.02 8.37 0.60
C ALA A 71 -10.20 6.84 0.55
N MET A 72 -10.24 6.29 -0.68
CA MET A 72 -10.31 4.84 -0.88
C MET A 72 -9.05 4.12 -0.43
N VAL A 73 -7.87 4.58 -0.84
CA VAL A 73 -6.59 3.99 -0.41
C VAL A 73 -6.52 3.96 1.12
N LEU A 74 -7.02 4.97 1.79
CA LEU A 74 -7.09 5.03 3.24
C LEU A 74 -8.08 4.02 3.84
N ALA A 75 -9.27 3.93 3.27
CA ALA A 75 -10.26 2.93 3.68
C ALA A 75 -9.77 1.50 3.45
N MET A 76 -8.94 1.28 2.43
CA MET A 76 -8.40 0.00 2.01
C MET A 76 -6.99 -0.30 2.56
N GLY A 77 -6.32 0.66 3.15
CA GLY A 77 -4.98 0.47 3.72
C GLY A 77 -4.91 -0.64 4.76
N THR A 78 -5.95 -0.78 5.61
CA THR A 78 -6.05 -1.90 6.55
C THR A 78 -6.21 -3.25 5.83
N PRO A 79 -7.09 -3.41 4.82
CA PRO A 79 -7.15 -4.64 4.01
C PRO A 79 -5.84 -5.01 3.32
N LEU A 80 -5.07 -4.05 2.82
CA LEU A 80 -3.76 -4.32 2.22
C LEU A 80 -2.76 -4.85 3.26
N ALA A 81 -2.67 -4.22 4.42
CA ALA A 81 -1.82 -4.70 5.52
C ALA A 81 -2.24 -6.09 6.00
N LEU A 82 -3.54 -6.36 6.08
CA LEU A 82 -4.08 -7.69 6.40
C LEU A 82 -3.75 -8.73 5.33
N ALA A 83 -3.85 -8.37 4.05
CA ALA A 83 -3.48 -9.26 2.95
C ALA A 83 -1.99 -9.61 3.02
N LEU A 84 -1.12 -8.63 3.30
CA LEU A 84 0.31 -8.86 3.50
C LEU A 84 0.58 -9.82 4.66
N VAL A 85 0.04 -9.53 5.84
CA VAL A 85 0.23 -10.35 7.04
C VAL A 85 -0.27 -11.78 6.81
N LYS A 86 -1.45 -11.94 6.19
CA LYS A 86 -2.02 -13.26 5.88
C LYS A 86 -1.13 -14.03 4.90
N THR A 87 -0.67 -13.38 3.83
CA THR A 87 0.21 -14.00 2.83
C THR A 87 1.52 -14.44 3.49
N ALA A 88 2.14 -13.58 4.30
CA ALA A 88 3.36 -13.92 5.02
C ALA A 88 3.17 -15.10 5.98
N GLN A 89 2.10 -15.12 6.74
CA GLN A 89 1.81 -16.23 7.67
C GLN A 89 1.55 -17.56 6.95
N THR A 90 0.87 -17.52 5.80
CA THR A 90 0.51 -18.75 5.06
C THR A 90 1.62 -19.28 4.16
N MET A 91 2.45 -18.40 3.61
CA MET A 91 3.50 -18.77 2.66
C MET A 91 4.89 -18.81 3.26
N LEU A 92 5.16 -17.97 4.25
CA LEU A 92 6.51 -17.78 4.78
C LEU A 92 6.68 -18.37 6.18
N SER A 93 5.60 -18.81 6.83
CA SER A 93 5.64 -19.16 8.27
C SER A 93 6.26 -18.08 9.16
N ILE A 94 6.41 -16.86 8.62
CA ILE A 94 7.02 -15.70 9.29
C ILE A 94 5.92 -14.87 9.95
N LYS A 95 6.16 -14.47 11.19
CA LYS A 95 5.33 -13.50 11.89
C LYS A 95 5.77 -12.10 11.48
N ILE A 96 4.89 -11.39 10.75
CA ILE A 96 5.07 -9.98 10.42
C ILE A 96 4.27 -9.13 11.40
N GLU A 97 4.90 -8.10 11.93
CA GLU A 97 4.26 -7.09 12.78
C GLU A 97 4.35 -5.73 12.09
N GLN A 98 3.23 -5.00 12.12
CA GLN A 98 3.22 -3.63 11.66
C GLN A 98 3.86 -2.76 12.75
N ILE A 99 4.89 -1.99 12.38
CA ILE A 99 5.52 -1.00 13.24
C ILE A 99 5.12 0.42 12.83
N ASP A 100 5.31 1.38 13.72
CA ASP A 100 5.14 2.80 13.37
C ASP A 100 6.22 3.24 12.37
N ARG A 101 5.82 4.09 11.41
CA ARG A 101 6.74 4.58 10.37
C ARG A 101 7.97 5.30 10.96
N SER A 102 7.82 5.98 12.09
CA SER A 102 8.92 6.64 12.78
C SER A 102 10.01 5.69 13.30
N LEU A 103 9.67 4.40 13.43
CA LEU A 103 10.60 3.34 13.85
C LEU A 103 11.23 2.62 12.65
N ALA A 104 10.81 2.93 11.42
CA ALA A 104 11.36 2.33 10.22
C ALA A 104 12.72 2.97 9.90
N GLU A 105 13.75 2.13 9.75
CA GLU A 105 15.06 2.59 9.30
C GLU A 105 15.00 2.98 7.81
N PRO A 106 15.63 4.10 7.42
CA PRO A 106 15.75 4.46 6.01
C PRO A 106 16.50 3.37 5.22
N LEU A 107 16.05 3.10 4.00
CA LEU A 107 16.79 2.25 3.07
C LEU A 107 17.86 3.11 2.37
N GLU A 108 19.03 3.25 2.99
CA GLU A 108 20.12 4.11 2.52
C GLU A 108 21.02 3.46 1.47
N SER A 109 20.88 2.13 1.27
CA SER A 109 21.69 1.36 0.35
C SER A 109 20.86 0.76 -0.79
N GLU A 110 21.51 0.01 -1.65
CA GLU A 110 20.88 -0.77 -2.71
C GLU A 110 19.73 -1.64 -2.15
N HIS A 111 18.56 -1.51 -2.73
CA HIS A 111 17.33 -2.17 -2.27
C HIS A 111 16.47 -2.60 -3.45
N LEU A 112 15.56 -3.54 -3.21
CA LEU A 112 14.53 -3.93 -4.15
C LEU A 112 13.31 -3.01 -4.04
N LEU A 113 12.84 -2.55 -5.19
CA LEU A 113 11.56 -1.88 -5.36
C LEU A 113 10.69 -2.73 -6.28
N GLY A 114 9.65 -3.34 -5.71
CA GLY A 114 8.61 -4.03 -6.46
C GLY A 114 7.41 -3.12 -6.64
N THR A 115 6.83 -3.11 -7.84
CA THR A 115 5.65 -2.30 -8.16
C THR A 115 4.62 -3.12 -8.93
N ILE A 116 3.33 -2.95 -8.58
CA ILE A 116 2.19 -3.44 -9.35
C ILE A 116 1.19 -2.31 -9.49
N GLY A 117 0.91 -1.91 -10.73
CA GLY A 117 -0.19 -0.99 -11.04
C GLY A 117 -1.54 -1.72 -11.10
N PHE A 118 -2.60 -0.99 -10.82
CA PHE A 118 -3.96 -1.44 -11.10
C PHE A 118 -4.78 -0.31 -11.74
N SER A 119 -5.69 -0.70 -12.63
CA SER A 119 -6.55 0.21 -13.38
C SER A 119 -7.96 -0.35 -13.52
N GLY A 120 -8.94 0.54 -13.64
CA GLY A 120 -10.35 0.20 -13.73
C GLY A 120 -11.19 1.28 -13.06
N GLN A 121 -12.16 0.89 -12.25
CA GLN A 121 -12.93 1.85 -11.44
C GLN A 121 -12.04 2.53 -10.39
N VAL A 122 -10.94 1.90 -10.02
CA VAL A 122 -9.89 2.46 -9.18
C VAL A 122 -8.57 2.35 -9.92
N VAL A 123 -7.79 3.42 -9.89
CA VAL A 123 -6.45 3.49 -10.45
C VAL A 123 -5.45 3.71 -9.33
N GLY A 124 -4.34 2.98 -9.33
CA GLY A 124 -3.31 3.12 -8.31
C GLY A 124 -2.18 2.11 -8.45
N GLY A 125 -1.37 1.99 -7.40
CA GLY A 125 -0.27 1.03 -7.36
C GLY A 125 0.03 0.54 -5.95
N VAL A 126 0.55 -0.68 -5.87
CA VAL A 126 1.15 -1.25 -4.67
C VAL A 126 2.65 -1.25 -4.85
N TYR A 127 3.35 -0.80 -3.83
CA TYR A 127 4.81 -0.70 -3.80
C TYR A 127 5.35 -1.50 -2.63
N LEU A 128 6.33 -2.34 -2.91
CA LEU A 128 7.07 -3.10 -1.91
C LEU A 128 8.54 -2.68 -1.97
N ARG A 129 9.06 -2.19 -0.84
CA ARG A 129 10.49 -1.87 -0.70
C ARG A 129 11.09 -2.77 0.36
N THR A 130 12.25 -3.34 0.06
CA THR A 130 12.98 -4.20 0.99
C THR A 130 14.47 -4.15 0.67
N ASN A 131 15.33 -4.21 1.68
CA ASN A 131 16.77 -4.39 1.44
C ASN A 131 17.04 -5.78 0.85
N LEU A 132 18.18 -5.93 0.16
CA LEU A 132 18.54 -7.18 -0.51
C LEU A 132 18.70 -8.36 0.47
N ALA A 133 19.21 -8.11 1.66
CA ALA A 133 19.38 -9.16 2.67
C ALA A 133 18.02 -9.72 3.12
N SER A 134 17.09 -8.85 3.47
CA SER A 134 15.72 -9.27 3.83
C SER A 134 14.99 -9.96 2.68
N ALA A 135 15.16 -9.45 1.45
CA ALA A 135 14.59 -10.07 0.25
C ALA A 135 15.14 -11.50 0.04
N GLY A 136 16.44 -11.69 0.22
CA GLY A 136 17.09 -13.01 0.14
C GLY A 136 16.56 -14.00 1.19
N ILE A 137 16.38 -13.55 2.44
CA ILE A 137 15.79 -14.39 3.50
C ILE A 137 14.36 -14.79 3.14
N ILE A 138 13.53 -13.83 2.67
CA ILE A 138 12.15 -14.08 2.26
C ILE A 138 12.12 -15.07 1.08
N ALA A 139 12.97 -14.87 0.08
CA ALA A 139 13.02 -15.74 -1.09
C ALA A 139 13.45 -17.16 -0.72
N ALA A 140 14.46 -17.31 0.13
CA ALA A 140 14.92 -18.60 0.62
C ALA A 140 13.82 -19.35 1.38
N GLU A 141 13.07 -18.67 2.23
CA GLU A 141 11.96 -19.27 2.97
C GLU A 141 10.85 -19.75 2.03
N ILE A 142 10.49 -18.95 1.01
CA ILE A 142 9.47 -19.34 0.01
C ILE A 142 9.91 -20.58 -0.77
N LEU A 143 11.19 -20.66 -1.14
CA LEU A 143 11.73 -21.78 -1.94
C LEU A 143 12.15 -22.98 -1.09
N GLY A 144 12.12 -22.88 0.24
CA GLY A 144 12.60 -23.91 1.15
C GLY A 144 14.10 -24.13 1.06
N GLN A 145 14.86 -23.08 0.75
CA GLN A 145 16.32 -23.09 0.60
C GLN A 145 17.01 -22.47 1.82
N ASN A 146 18.33 -22.67 1.90
CA ASN A 146 19.12 -21.99 2.93
C ASN A 146 19.33 -20.51 2.53
N PRO A 147 19.08 -19.54 3.42
CA PRO A 147 19.32 -18.12 3.14
C PRO A 147 20.75 -17.79 2.71
N ASP A 148 21.75 -18.53 3.22
CA ASP A 148 23.16 -18.32 2.85
C ASP A 148 23.48 -18.73 1.40
N GLU A 149 22.63 -19.55 0.78
CA GLU A 149 22.75 -19.99 -0.61
C GLU A 149 22.00 -19.08 -1.59
N MET A 150 21.06 -18.27 -1.10
CA MET A 150 20.26 -17.34 -1.90
C MET A 150 21.04 -16.08 -2.25
N LYS A 151 21.85 -16.15 -3.33
CA LYS A 151 22.75 -15.08 -3.77
C LYS A 151 22.45 -14.52 -5.15
N ASP A 152 21.66 -15.24 -5.95
CA ASP A 152 21.28 -14.76 -7.27
C ASP A 152 20.17 -13.69 -7.14
N VAL A 153 20.55 -12.46 -7.43
CA VAL A 153 19.63 -11.29 -7.36
C VAL A 153 18.46 -11.45 -8.33
N ASN A 154 18.62 -12.12 -9.47
CA ASN A 154 17.52 -12.34 -10.41
C ASN A 154 16.50 -13.34 -9.83
N GLU A 155 16.98 -14.42 -9.23
CA GLU A 155 16.10 -15.39 -8.54
C GLU A 155 15.33 -14.71 -7.39
N ILE A 156 16.02 -13.90 -6.58
CA ILE A 156 15.38 -13.11 -5.52
C ILE A 156 14.30 -12.18 -6.08
N ARG A 157 14.60 -11.48 -7.19
CA ARG A 157 13.63 -10.57 -7.84
C ARG A 157 12.39 -11.30 -8.32
N ASP A 158 12.56 -12.47 -8.93
CA ASP A 158 11.44 -13.26 -9.43
C ASP A 158 10.54 -13.73 -8.30
N VAL A 159 11.11 -14.20 -7.20
CA VAL A 159 10.36 -14.62 -6.00
C VAL A 159 9.62 -13.43 -5.34
N ILE A 160 10.28 -12.29 -5.20
CA ILE A 160 9.66 -11.08 -4.64
C ILE A 160 8.55 -10.56 -5.57
N GLY A 161 8.72 -10.67 -6.88
CA GLY A 161 7.69 -10.34 -7.87
C GLY A 161 6.45 -11.22 -7.71
N GLU A 162 6.62 -12.52 -7.52
CA GLU A 162 5.49 -13.44 -7.31
C GLU A 162 4.81 -13.18 -5.95
N LEU A 163 5.57 -12.94 -4.89
CA LEU A 163 5.02 -12.55 -3.59
C LEU A 163 4.16 -11.29 -3.70
N LEU A 164 4.68 -10.27 -4.37
CA LEU A 164 3.97 -9.00 -4.60
C LEU A 164 2.68 -9.23 -5.42
N ASN A 165 2.74 -10.09 -6.45
CA ASN A 165 1.59 -10.46 -7.26
C ASN A 165 0.49 -11.13 -6.43
N ILE A 166 0.84 -12.08 -5.57
CA ILE A 166 -0.09 -12.79 -4.69
C ILE A 166 -0.74 -11.82 -3.68
N MET A 167 0.08 -10.97 -3.05
CA MET A 167 -0.40 -9.96 -2.10
C MET A 167 -1.38 -8.99 -2.75
N THR A 168 -1.03 -8.48 -3.93
CA THR A 168 -1.87 -7.52 -4.66
C THR A 168 -3.12 -8.19 -5.22
N GLY A 169 -3.03 -9.47 -5.62
CA GLY A 169 -4.18 -10.29 -6.01
C GLY A 169 -5.19 -10.44 -4.87
N ASN A 170 -4.74 -10.75 -3.66
CA ASN A 170 -5.58 -10.80 -2.47
C ASN A 170 -6.21 -9.44 -2.14
N PHE A 171 -5.46 -8.35 -2.31
CA PHE A 171 -5.99 -6.99 -2.15
C PHE A 171 -7.03 -6.67 -3.22
N LYS A 172 -6.78 -7.01 -4.49
CA LYS A 172 -7.75 -6.87 -5.59
C LYS A 172 -9.05 -7.58 -5.27
N SER A 173 -9.00 -8.81 -4.75
CA SER A 173 -10.21 -9.54 -4.38
C SER A 173 -11.07 -8.76 -3.38
N ASN A 174 -10.43 -8.15 -2.37
CA ASN A 174 -11.13 -7.28 -1.42
C ASN A 174 -11.74 -6.03 -2.08
N LEU A 175 -11.10 -5.48 -3.13
CA LEU A 175 -11.66 -4.37 -3.93
C LEU A 175 -12.89 -4.84 -4.70
N CYS A 176 -12.80 -5.96 -5.40
CA CYS A 176 -13.91 -6.53 -6.18
C CYS A 176 -15.11 -6.89 -5.27
N ASP A 177 -14.86 -7.46 -4.09
CA ASP A 177 -15.90 -7.76 -3.10
C ASP A 177 -16.61 -6.50 -2.58
N ALA A 178 -15.93 -5.35 -2.65
CA ALA A 178 -16.49 -4.04 -2.35
C ALA A 178 -17.18 -3.36 -3.56
N GLY A 179 -17.30 -4.06 -4.69
CA GLY A 179 -17.91 -3.56 -5.92
C GLY A 179 -16.98 -2.70 -6.79
N LEU A 180 -15.67 -2.76 -6.56
CA LEU A 180 -14.68 -1.94 -7.25
C LEU A 180 -13.83 -2.81 -8.17
N GLU A 181 -14.28 -2.96 -9.41
CA GLU A 181 -13.57 -3.76 -10.40
C GLU A 181 -12.28 -3.06 -10.86
N CYS A 182 -11.18 -3.79 -10.78
CA CYS A 182 -9.89 -3.37 -11.31
C CYS A 182 -9.09 -4.53 -11.91
N ARG A 183 -8.13 -4.18 -12.78
CA ARG A 183 -7.19 -5.11 -13.41
C ARG A 183 -5.80 -4.81 -12.90
N LEU A 184 -5.03 -5.86 -12.61
CA LEU A 184 -3.63 -5.73 -12.25
C LEU A 184 -2.75 -5.71 -13.50
N GLN A 185 -1.70 -4.92 -13.43
CA GLN A 185 -0.56 -4.99 -14.35
C GLN A 185 0.42 -6.08 -13.87
N PRO A 186 1.30 -6.57 -14.74
CA PRO A 186 2.40 -7.42 -14.30
C PRO A 186 3.28 -6.73 -13.25
N PRO A 187 3.85 -7.48 -12.30
CA PRO A 187 4.81 -6.93 -11.35
C PRO A 187 6.09 -6.48 -12.07
N ASP A 188 6.62 -5.36 -11.63
CA ASP A 188 7.96 -4.88 -12.02
C ASP A 188 8.81 -4.79 -10.76
N VAL A 189 9.94 -5.52 -10.72
CA VAL A 189 10.86 -5.54 -9.58
C VAL A 189 12.24 -5.09 -10.04
N GLN A 190 12.76 -4.04 -9.42
CA GLN A 190 14.03 -3.42 -9.78
C GLN A 190 14.93 -3.30 -8.56
N VAL A 191 16.25 -3.39 -8.78
CA VAL A 191 17.26 -3.00 -7.80
C VAL A 191 17.55 -1.52 -8.00
N THR A 192 17.48 -0.74 -6.95
CA THR A 192 17.70 0.71 -7.00
C THR A 192 18.37 1.24 -5.74
N THR A 193 19.08 2.34 -5.89
CA THR A 193 19.60 3.15 -4.77
C THR A 193 18.78 4.41 -4.57
N ASP A 194 17.81 4.68 -5.45
CA ASP A 194 17.01 5.90 -5.42
C ASP A 194 15.83 5.75 -4.45
N ALA A 195 15.93 6.44 -3.32
CA ALA A 195 14.88 6.48 -2.31
C ALA A 195 13.58 7.14 -2.83
N ASN A 196 13.64 7.98 -3.85
CA ASN A 196 12.51 8.77 -4.36
C ASN A 196 11.86 8.17 -5.61
N MET A 197 12.33 7.04 -6.11
CA MET A 197 11.86 6.44 -7.38
C MET A 197 10.33 6.18 -7.43
N ILE A 198 9.66 6.08 -6.27
CA ILE A 198 8.21 5.91 -6.19
C ILE A 198 7.44 7.18 -6.60
N VAL A 199 7.99 8.36 -6.31
CA VAL A 199 7.30 9.64 -6.49
C VAL A 199 7.11 9.97 -7.96
N GLU A 200 8.05 9.59 -8.83
CA GLU A 200 8.01 9.93 -10.25
C GLU A 200 7.05 9.08 -11.08
N ARG A 201 6.75 7.84 -10.66
CA ARG A 201 5.85 6.92 -11.40
C ARG A 201 4.38 6.98 -11.00
N GLY A 202 4.06 7.65 -9.91
CA GLY A 202 2.70 7.77 -9.39
C GLY A 202 1.85 8.87 -10.04
N CYS A 203 2.40 9.67 -10.94
CA CYS A 203 1.76 10.83 -11.55
C CYS A 203 1.60 10.69 -13.08
N GLY A 204 1.47 9.49 -13.60
CA GLY A 204 1.21 9.23 -15.01
C GLY A 204 -0.20 8.71 -15.26
#